data_18e43324a1c4b2919b3eac1901b9ecaa
#
_entry.id   18e43324a1c4b2919b3eac1901b9ecaa
#
_cell.length_a   1.000
_cell.length_b   1.000
_cell.length_c   1.000
_cell.angle_alpha   90.00
_cell.angle_beta   90.00
_cell.angle_gamma   90.00
#
_symmetry.space_group_name_H-M   'P 1'
#
loop_
_entity.id
_entity.type
_entity.pdbx_description
1 polymer ?
#
loop_
_entity_poly.entity_id
_entity_poly.type
_entity_poly.pdbx_seq_one_letter_code
_entity_poly.pdbx_strand_id
1 'polypeptide(L)'
;RVITLWMPLTTGHHGRPPVGMRALDNFHPSDIKAAHDFLLAIKSLFPDMEIPSFWDDDAGVELFSHLSWFISAAVVLADWTGSSTRFFPRVSQRMPLDVYWRQANAQAEQAVNVFPPAAAVAPFTGIETLFPFIQHPTPLQKAVLELDISQPGPLLFILEDVTGAGKTEAALILTHRLMSAGKAQGLFFGLPTMATANAMFDRLAQSWLALYQSDARPSLVLAHSARGLM
;
A
#
# COMPACT_ATOMS: atom_id res chain seq x y z
N ARG A 1 -12.37 14.20 -18.63
CA ARG A 1 -11.05 13.51 -18.77
C ARG A 1 -10.66 12.81 -17.46
N VAL A 2 -10.49 13.53 -16.36
CA VAL A 2 -10.07 12.94 -15.08
C VAL A 2 -11.07 11.92 -14.53
N ILE A 3 -12.38 12.15 -14.66
CA ILE A 3 -13.42 11.19 -14.24
C ILE A 3 -13.22 9.82 -14.92
N THR A 4 -12.82 9.79 -16.19
CA THR A 4 -12.54 8.53 -16.90
C THR A 4 -11.34 7.79 -16.32
N LEU A 5 -10.38 8.50 -15.72
CA LEU A 5 -9.24 7.92 -15.03
C LEU A 5 -9.60 7.49 -13.60
N TRP A 6 -10.46 8.23 -12.92
CA TRP A 6 -10.92 7.93 -11.56
C TRP A 6 -11.74 6.65 -11.47
N MET A 7 -12.65 6.45 -12.40
CA MET A 7 -13.57 5.31 -12.34
C MET A 7 -12.86 3.96 -12.27
N PRO A 8 -11.85 3.65 -13.11
CA PRO A 8 -11.13 2.40 -12.98
C PRO A 8 -10.43 2.21 -11.64
N LEU A 9 -9.91 3.27 -11.02
CA LEU A 9 -9.21 3.19 -9.75
C LEU A 9 -10.15 2.91 -8.58
N THR A 10 -11.34 3.52 -8.60
CA THR A 10 -12.33 3.33 -7.53
C THR A 10 -13.15 2.07 -7.71
N THR A 11 -13.52 1.71 -8.95
CA THR A 11 -14.33 0.52 -9.24
C THR A 11 -13.51 -0.75 -9.44
N GLY A 12 -12.20 -0.61 -9.70
CA GLY A 12 -11.26 -1.71 -9.92
C GLY A 12 -10.55 -2.21 -8.66
N HIS A 13 -10.92 -1.77 -7.47
CA HIS A 13 -10.27 -2.13 -6.21
C HIS A 13 -10.30 -3.65 -5.90
N HIS A 14 -11.19 -4.41 -6.54
CA HIS A 14 -11.18 -5.88 -6.54
C HIS A 14 -10.21 -6.51 -7.56
N GLY A 15 -9.33 -5.74 -8.19
CA GLY A 15 -8.25 -6.22 -9.07
C GLY A 15 -8.52 -6.08 -10.57
N ARG A 16 -9.76 -5.83 -11.00
CA ARG A 16 -10.07 -5.53 -12.41
C ARG A 16 -11.14 -4.46 -12.51
N PRO A 17 -10.87 -3.35 -13.20
CA PRO A 17 -11.91 -2.37 -13.50
C PRO A 17 -12.97 -3.00 -14.42
N PRO A 18 -14.24 -2.61 -14.27
CA PRO A 18 -15.30 -3.09 -15.15
C PRO A 18 -15.03 -2.67 -16.59
N VAL A 19 -15.16 -3.60 -17.54
CA VAL A 19 -14.95 -3.37 -18.98
C VAL A 19 -16.32 -3.19 -19.64
N GLY A 20 -16.48 -2.07 -20.35
CA GLY A 20 -17.57 -1.90 -21.31
C GLY A 20 -18.97 -1.78 -20.69
N MET A 21 -19.20 -0.78 -19.84
CA MET A 21 -20.56 -0.50 -19.35
C MET A 21 -21.37 0.32 -20.37
N ARG A 22 -22.29 -0.34 -21.06
CA ARG A 22 -23.52 0.29 -21.56
C ARG A 22 -24.55 0.32 -20.41
N ALA A 23 -24.25 1.10 -19.38
CA ALA A 23 -24.97 1.02 -18.11
C ALA A 23 -26.42 1.54 -18.21
N LEU A 24 -26.68 2.52 -19.08
CA LEU A 24 -27.96 3.23 -19.08
C LEU A 24 -29.15 2.41 -19.60
N ASP A 25 -28.90 1.40 -20.42
CA ASP A 25 -29.97 0.59 -21.02
C ASP A 25 -30.60 -0.40 -20.03
N ASN A 26 -29.98 -0.63 -18.89
CA ASN A 26 -30.39 -1.62 -17.88
C ASN A 26 -31.02 -1.01 -16.61
N PHE A 27 -31.09 0.33 -16.51
CA PHE A 27 -31.64 0.99 -15.33
C PHE A 27 -33.07 1.49 -15.57
N HIS A 28 -33.95 1.18 -14.65
CA HIS A 28 -35.29 1.73 -14.64
C HIS A 28 -35.22 3.23 -14.25
N PRO A 29 -36.15 4.10 -14.75
CA PRO A 29 -36.18 5.52 -14.39
C PRO A 29 -36.20 5.80 -12.87
N SER A 30 -36.82 4.91 -12.09
CA SER A 30 -36.78 4.97 -10.61
C SER A 30 -35.38 4.80 -10.03
N ASP A 31 -34.53 3.97 -10.65
CA ASP A 31 -33.19 3.68 -10.17
C ASP A 31 -32.28 4.89 -10.44
N ILE A 32 -32.45 5.51 -11.61
CA ILE A 32 -31.77 6.76 -11.97
C ILE A 32 -32.13 7.88 -11.00
N LYS A 33 -33.43 8.01 -10.68
CA LYS A 33 -33.89 9.00 -9.70
C LYS A 33 -33.29 8.73 -8.31
N ALA A 34 -33.32 7.50 -7.85
CA ALA A 34 -32.79 7.12 -6.55
C ALA A 34 -31.26 7.37 -6.46
N ALA A 35 -30.52 7.07 -7.52
CA ALA A 35 -29.09 7.37 -7.60
C ALA A 35 -28.81 8.88 -7.56
N HIS A 36 -29.61 9.69 -8.29
CA HIS A 36 -29.50 11.14 -8.27
C HIS A 36 -29.79 11.72 -6.88
N ASP A 37 -30.91 11.30 -6.25
CA ASP A 37 -31.26 11.73 -4.91
C ASP A 37 -30.18 11.38 -3.88
N PHE A 38 -29.59 10.19 -4.00
CA PHE A 38 -28.45 9.76 -3.17
C PHE A 38 -27.20 10.63 -3.39
N LEU A 39 -26.84 10.94 -4.64
CA LEU A 39 -25.71 11.81 -4.95
C LEU A 39 -25.90 13.22 -4.37
N LEU A 40 -27.12 13.77 -4.42
CA LEU A 40 -27.42 15.07 -3.80
C LEU A 40 -27.25 15.00 -2.27
N ALA A 41 -27.71 13.92 -1.65
CA ALA A 41 -27.55 13.71 -0.23
C ALA A 41 -26.06 13.57 0.16
N ILE A 42 -25.25 12.82 -0.62
CA ILE A 42 -23.79 12.74 -0.41
C ILE A 42 -23.14 14.12 -0.58
N LYS A 43 -23.51 14.87 -1.63
CA LYS A 43 -22.96 16.23 -1.85
C LYS A 43 -23.20 17.14 -0.66
N SER A 44 -24.36 17.03 0.00
CA SER A 44 -24.66 17.84 1.18
C SER A 44 -23.77 17.55 2.41
N LEU A 45 -23.08 16.41 2.44
CA LEU A 45 -22.10 16.10 3.48
C LEU A 45 -20.75 16.81 3.29
N PHE A 46 -20.52 17.36 2.08
CA PHE A 46 -19.29 18.03 1.68
C PHE A 46 -19.61 19.42 1.08
N PRO A 47 -20.16 20.36 1.87
CA PRO A 47 -20.66 21.64 1.33
C PRO A 47 -19.55 22.51 0.72
N ASP A 48 -18.34 22.40 1.24
CA ASP A 48 -17.19 23.21 0.83
C ASP A 48 -16.28 22.48 -0.20
N MET A 49 -16.74 21.34 -0.73
CA MET A 49 -15.96 20.59 -1.70
C MET A 49 -16.03 21.25 -3.08
N GLU A 50 -14.92 21.77 -3.53
CA GLU A 50 -14.70 22.27 -4.88
C GLU A 50 -13.81 21.30 -5.68
N ILE A 51 -14.18 21.07 -6.94
CA ILE A 51 -13.32 20.34 -7.87
C ILE A 51 -12.29 21.34 -8.42
N PRO A 52 -10.99 21.14 -8.19
CA PRO A 52 -9.97 22.04 -8.70
C PRO A 52 -10.03 22.17 -10.22
N SER A 53 -9.92 23.39 -10.75
CA SER A 53 -10.03 23.67 -12.19
C SER A 53 -8.96 22.97 -13.03
N PHE A 54 -7.78 22.73 -12.46
CA PHE A 54 -6.67 22.04 -13.16
C PHE A 54 -6.96 20.56 -13.46
N TRP A 55 -8.01 19.98 -12.90
CA TRP A 55 -8.32 18.56 -13.11
C TRP A 55 -8.76 18.22 -14.54
N ASP A 56 -9.22 19.21 -15.31
CA ASP A 56 -9.64 19.02 -16.70
C ASP A 56 -8.56 19.39 -17.73
N ASP A 57 -7.40 19.91 -17.28
CA ASP A 57 -6.24 20.22 -18.13
C ASP A 57 -5.24 19.06 -18.20
N ASP A 58 -4.24 19.21 -19.06
CA ASP A 58 -3.24 18.15 -19.30
C ASP A 58 -2.31 17.96 -18.07
N ALA A 59 -2.03 19.03 -17.32
CA ALA A 59 -1.23 18.94 -16.10
C ALA A 59 -1.95 18.17 -14.99
N GLY A 60 -3.25 18.37 -14.85
CA GLY A 60 -4.07 17.58 -13.91
C GLY A 60 -4.16 16.12 -14.28
N VAL A 61 -4.28 15.80 -15.57
CA VAL A 61 -4.25 14.41 -16.07
C VAL A 61 -2.91 13.75 -15.77
N GLU A 62 -1.79 14.46 -16.01
CA GLU A 62 -0.45 13.95 -15.72
C GLU A 62 -0.25 13.71 -14.21
N LEU A 63 -0.58 14.69 -13.38
CA LEU A 63 -0.52 14.58 -11.93
C LEU A 63 -1.35 13.39 -11.44
N PHE A 64 -2.58 13.24 -11.93
CA PHE A 64 -3.45 12.14 -11.55
C PHE A 64 -2.88 10.78 -11.97
N SER A 65 -2.26 10.69 -13.15
CA SER A 65 -1.59 9.47 -13.61
C SER A 65 -0.45 9.06 -12.67
N HIS A 66 0.36 10.01 -12.21
CA HIS A 66 1.41 9.77 -11.23
C HIS A 66 0.88 9.34 -9.86
N LEU A 67 -0.24 9.91 -9.43
CA LEU A 67 -0.88 9.59 -8.14
C LEU A 67 -1.78 8.35 -8.19
N SER A 68 -2.03 7.79 -9.36
CA SER A 68 -3.03 6.71 -9.56
C SER A 68 -2.80 5.50 -8.66
N TRP A 69 -1.57 5.08 -8.46
CA TRP A 69 -1.22 3.96 -7.58
C TRP A 69 -1.50 4.25 -6.10
N PHE A 70 -1.19 5.45 -5.64
CA PHE A 70 -1.48 5.87 -4.26
C PHE A 70 -2.98 5.96 -4.02
N ILE A 71 -3.74 6.52 -4.98
CA ILE A 71 -5.19 6.62 -4.90
C ILE A 71 -5.80 5.21 -4.88
N SER A 72 -5.37 4.31 -5.77
CA SER A 72 -5.84 2.93 -5.79
C SER A 72 -5.54 2.20 -4.47
N ALA A 73 -4.34 2.36 -3.93
CA ALA A 73 -3.97 1.79 -2.64
C ALA A 73 -4.82 2.34 -1.49
N ALA A 74 -5.10 3.65 -1.48
CA ALA A 74 -5.96 4.28 -0.49
C ALA A 74 -7.41 3.76 -0.58
N VAL A 75 -7.96 3.60 -1.79
CA VAL A 75 -9.29 3.03 -2.01
C VAL A 75 -9.38 1.59 -1.51
N VAL A 76 -8.39 0.74 -1.84
CA VAL A 76 -8.33 -0.65 -1.35
C VAL A 76 -8.26 -0.69 0.18
N LEU A 77 -7.44 0.16 0.78
CA LEU A 77 -7.29 0.19 2.25
C LEU A 77 -8.58 0.69 2.93
N ALA A 78 -9.23 1.69 2.35
CA ALA A 78 -10.50 2.21 2.82
C ALA A 78 -11.62 1.16 2.71
N ASP A 79 -11.68 0.42 1.60
CA ASP A 79 -12.63 -0.66 1.40
C ASP A 79 -12.44 -1.79 2.43
N TRP A 80 -11.21 -2.25 2.61
CA TRP A 80 -10.91 -3.30 3.59
C TRP A 80 -11.22 -2.86 5.02
N THR A 81 -10.89 -1.62 5.36
CA THR A 81 -11.17 -1.07 6.68
C THR A 81 -12.68 -0.89 6.89
N GLY A 82 -13.38 -0.30 5.90
CA GLY A 82 -14.81 -0.06 5.95
C GLY A 82 -15.66 -1.35 5.93
N SER A 83 -15.14 -2.43 5.34
CA SER A 83 -15.77 -3.74 5.35
C SER A 83 -15.54 -4.53 6.65
N SER A 84 -14.68 -4.06 7.51
CA SER A 84 -14.39 -4.72 8.80
C SER A 84 -15.52 -4.50 9.80
N THR A 85 -16.22 -5.55 10.17
CA THR A 85 -17.26 -5.52 11.20
C THR A 85 -16.74 -5.17 12.60
N ARG A 86 -15.43 -5.22 12.81
CA ARG A 86 -14.77 -4.78 14.04
C ARG A 86 -14.90 -3.27 14.23
N PHE A 87 -14.74 -2.49 13.16
CA PHE A 87 -14.80 -1.03 13.20
C PHE A 87 -16.15 -0.50 12.75
N PHE A 88 -16.75 -1.15 11.76
CA PHE A 88 -18.02 -0.76 11.14
C PHE A 88 -19.05 -1.89 11.29
N PRO A 89 -19.65 -2.04 12.47
CA PRO A 89 -20.69 -3.05 12.69
C PRO A 89 -21.91 -2.76 11.81
N ARG A 90 -22.61 -3.82 11.41
CA ARG A 90 -23.82 -3.68 10.59
C ARG A 90 -24.89 -2.88 11.32
N VAL A 91 -25.40 -1.86 10.65
CA VAL A 91 -26.50 -1.03 11.16
C VAL A 91 -27.82 -1.65 10.69
N SER A 92 -28.63 -2.11 11.62
CA SER A 92 -29.95 -2.71 11.34
C SER A 92 -31.09 -1.70 11.31
N GLN A 93 -30.90 -0.54 11.91
CA GLN A 93 -31.94 0.51 11.99
C GLN A 93 -31.71 1.56 10.88
N ARG A 94 -32.82 1.98 10.27
CA ARG A 94 -32.76 3.12 9.35
C ARG A 94 -32.48 4.39 10.13
N MET A 95 -31.50 5.17 9.66
CA MET A 95 -31.16 6.47 10.26
C MET A 95 -30.91 7.50 9.14
N PRO A 96 -31.03 8.80 9.44
CA PRO A 96 -30.66 9.86 8.51
C PRO A 96 -29.18 9.76 8.10
N LEU A 97 -28.86 10.11 6.86
CA LEU A 97 -27.52 9.96 6.30
C LEU A 97 -26.47 10.79 7.06
N ASP A 98 -26.82 11.98 7.49
CA ASP A 98 -25.94 12.85 8.29
C ASP A 98 -25.61 12.26 9.67
N VAL A 99 -26.57 11.57 10.30
CA VAL A 99 -26.36 10.84 11.56
C VAL A 99 -25.42 9.67 11.35
N TYR A 100 -25.69 8.88 10.30
CA TYR A 100 -24.81 7.78 9.91
C TYR A 100 -23.39 8.27 9.62
N TRP A 101 -23.26 9.36 8.87
CA TRP A 101 -21.97 9.95 8.50
C TRP A 101 -21.14 10.35 9.73
N ARG A 102 -21.74 11.03 10.70
CA ARG A 102 -21.05 11.39 11.95
C ARG A 102 -20.58 10.15 12.71
N GLN A 103 -21.42 9.13 12.80
CA GLN A 103 -21.06 7.86 13.42
C GLN A 103 -19.91 7.17 12.67
N ALA A 104 -20.00 7.08 11.34
CA ALA A 104 -18.97 6.46 10.52
C ALA A 104 -17.63 7.18 10.61
N ASN A 105 -17.62 8.51 10.68
CA ASN A 105 -16.39 9.28 10.88
C ASN A 105 -15.73 8.98 12.25
N ALA A 106 -16.50 8.94 13.33
CA ALA A 106 -15.96 8.59 14.63
C ALA A 106 -15.40 7.15 14.66
N GLN A 107 -16.04 6.22 13.96
CA GLN A 107 -15.55 4.85 13.78
C GLN A 107 -14.28 4.80 12.91
N ALA A 108 -14.20 5.63 11.87
CA ALA A 108 -13.03 5.74 11.01
C ALA A 108 -11.81 6.26 11.79
N GLU A 109 -11.99 7.28 12.62
CA GLU A 109 -10.93 7.77 13.51
C GLU A 109 -10.42 6.68 14.44
N GLN A 110 -11.32 5.89 15.05
CA GLN A 110 -10.93 4.75 15.87
C GLN A 110 -10.16 3.70 15.06
N ALA A 111 -10.62 3.40 13.83
CA ALA A 111 -9.96 2.43 12.97
C ALA A 111 -8.55 2.88 12.60
N VAL A 112 -8.36 4.14 12.25
CA VAL A 112 -7.04 4.70 11.91
C VAL A 112 -6.10 4.68 13.12
N ASN A 113 -6.60 5.00 14.31
CA ASN A 113 -5.80 5.03 15.55
C ASN A 113 -5.34 3.63 16.01
N VAL A 114 -5.94 2.56 15.49
CA VAL A 114 -5.50 1.17 15.79
C VAL A 114 -4.30 0.77 14.93
N PHE A 115 -4.07 1.44 13.79
CA PHE A 115 -2.87 1.16 12.99
C PHE A 115 -1.62 1.59 13.77
N PRO A 116 -0.67 0.68 13.99
CA PRO A 116 0.56 1.03 14.68
C PRO A 116 1.33 2.08 13.87
N PRO A 117 2.03 3.00 14.53
CA PRO A 117 2.96 3.88 13.85
C PRO A 117 4.01 3.06 13.09
N ALA A 118 4.63 3.67 12.09
CA ALA A 118 5.73 3.04 11.37
C ALA A 118 6.79 2.55 12.37
N ALA A 119 7.21 1.30 12.23
CA ALA A 119 8.20 0.71 13.11
C ALA A 119 9.54 1.47 12.98
N ALA A 120 10.13 1.84 14.11
CA ALA A 120 11.38 2.57 14.13
C ALA A 120 12.54 1.70 13.61
N VAL A 121 13.19 2.17 12.54
CA VAL A 121 14.32 1.47 11.91
C VAL A 121 15.57 1.63 12.78
N ALA A 122 16.34 0.56 12.94
CA ALA A 122 17.63 0.61 13.62
C ALA A 122 18.68 1.30 12.72
N PRO A 123 19.63 2.04 13.28
CA PRO A 123 20.77 2.53 12.52
C PRO A 123 21.52 1.37 11.86
N PHE A 124 21.92 1.54 10.60
CA PHE A 124 22.77 0.54 9.94
C PHE A 124 24.19 0.66 10.48
N THR A 125 24.68 -0.39 11.14
CA THR A 125 26.00 -0.42 11.75
C THR A 125 26.97 -1.39 11.07
N GLY A 126 26.46 -2.27 10.20
CA GLY A 126 27.27 -3.23 9.46
C GLY A 126 26.49 -4.50 9.11
N ILE A 127 27.15 -5.39 8.35
CA ILE A 127 26.56 -6.65 7.91
C ILE A 127 26.30 -7.61 9.07
N GLU A 128 27.14 -7.55 10.11
CA GLU A 128 27.12 -8.44 11.27
C GLU A 128 25.80 -8.30 12.05
N THR A 129 25.20 -7.12 12.02
CA THR A 129 23.91 -6.87 12.69
C THR A 129 22.78 -7.67 12.04
N LEU A 130 22.79 -7.78 10.71
CA LEU A 130 21.76 -8.50 9.95
C LEU A 130 22.10 -9.98 9.81
N PHE A 131 23.39 -10.28 9.64
CA PHE A 131 23.89 -11.61 9.28
C PHE A 131 25.15 -11.96 10.09
N PRO A 132 25.01 -12.26 11.39
CA PRO A 132 26.16 -12.57 12.26
C PRO A 132 26.94 -13.81 11.81
N PHE A 133 26.36 -14.65 10.96
CA PHE A 133 27.00 -15.82 10.39
C PHE A 133 27.91 -15.51 9.18
N ILE A 134 27.87 -14.31 8.61
CA ILE A 134 28.70 -13.90 7.48
C ILE A 134 30.03 -13.34 8.02
N GLN A 135 31.03 -14.21 8.13
CA GLN A 135 32.37 -13.79 8.55
C GLN A 135 33.17 -13.16 7.40
N HIS A 136 32.90 -13.60 6.16
CA HIS A 136 33.62 -13.16 4.96
C HIS A 136 32.59 -12.71 3.90
N PRO A 137 32.26 -11.42 3.85
CA PRO A 137 31.34 -10.89 2.85
C PRO A 137 31.84 -11.13 1.43
N THR A 138 30.93 -11.53 0.53
CA THR A 138 31.21 -11.69 -0.90
C THR A 138 31.55 -10.33 -1.55
N PRO A 139 32.17 -10.32 -2.74
CA PRO A 139 32.40 -9.06 -3.47
C PRO A 139 31.14 -8.25 -3.67
N LEU A 140 30.01 -8.88 -3.99
CA LEU A 140 28.70 -8.20 -4.14
C LEU A 140 28.22 -7.57 -2.82
N GLN A 141 28.36 -8.31 -1.71
CA GLN A 141 27.97 -7.80 -0.39
C GLN A 141 28.85 -6.63 0.06
N LYS A 142 30.15 -6.65 -0.28
CA LYS A 142 31.05 -5.52 -0.04
C LYS A 142 30.68 -4.31 -0.91
N ALA A 143 30.39 -4.53 -2.20
CA ALA A 143 30.00 -3.45 -3.10
C ALA A 143 28.75 -2.71 -2.63
N VAL A 144 27.72 -3.40 -2.13
CA VAL A 144 26.51 -2.75 -1.61
C VAL A 144 26.73 -2.03 -0.27
N LEU A 145 27.78 -2.34 0.48
CA LEU A 145 28.17 -1.59 1.67
C LEU A 145 28.76 -0.22 1.32
N GLU A 146 29.49 -0.15 0.22
CA GLU A 146 30.20 1.04 -0.25
C GLU A 146 29.39 1.89 -1.23
N LEU A 147 28.29 1.35 -1.74
CA LEU A 147 27.46 2.01 -2.75
C LEU A 147 26.95 3.36 -2.25
N ASP A 148 27.10 4.40 -3.07
CA ASP A 148 26.55 5.72 -2.78
C ASP A 148 25.03 5.71 -2.91
N ILE A 149 24.34 5.98 -1.81
CA ILE A 149 22.88 6.08 -1.73
C ILE A 149 22.42 7.52 -1.45
N SER A 150 23.30 8.51 -1.54
CA SER A 150 23.00 9.92 -1.20
C SER A 150 22.12 10.61 -2.24
N GLN A 151 22.10 10.13 -3.48
CA GLN A 151 21.38 10.73 -4.61
C GLN A 151 19.91 11.00 -4.26
N PRO A 152 19.35 12.17 -4.61
CA PRO A 152 17.95 12.48 -4.36
C PRO A 152 17.01 11.68 -5.28
N GLY A 153 15.77 11.48 -4.85
CA GLY A 153 14.72 10.82 -5.62
C GLY A 153 14.79 9.28 -5.60
N PRO A 154 13.99 8.62 -6.44
CA PRO A 154 13.96 7.17 -6.55
C PRO A 154 15.28 6.62 -7.09
N LEU A 155 15.75 5.53 -6.49
CA LEU A 155 16.97 4.86 -6.89
C LEU A 155 16.64 3.47 -7.42
N LEU A 156 17.27 3.09 -8.54
CA LEU A 156 17.19 1.75 -9.10
C LEU A 156 18.56 1.07 -8.96
N PHE A 157 18.57 -0.11 -8.35
CA PHE A 157 19.77 -0.94 -8.21
C PHE A 157 19.55 -2.29 -8.91
N ILE A 158 20.54 -2.72 -9.68
CA ILE A 158 20.54 -4.04 -10.33
C ILE A 158 21.66 -4.85 -9.70
N LEU A 159 21.30 -5.93 -8.97
CA LEU A 159 22.22 -6.84 -8.32
C LEU A 159 22.32 -8.12 -9.16
N GLU A 160 23.38 -8.24 -9.94
CA GLU A 160 23.64 -9.38 -10.83
C GLU A 160 24.91 -10.13 -10.37
N ASP A 161 24.79 -11.43 -10.19
CA ASP A 161 25.90 -12.33 -9.81
C ASP A 161 25.45 -13.79 -10.01
N VAL A 162 26.39 -14.72 -9.92
CA VAL A 162 26.10 -16.16 -9.98
C VAL A 162 25.19 -16.63 -8.85
N THR A 163 24.60 -17.81 -9.03
CA THR A 163 23.79 -18.44 -7.97
C THR A 163 24.67 -18.73 -6.75
N GLY A 164 24.16 -18.39 -5.56
CA GLY A 164 24.92 -18.59 -4.31
C GLY A 164 25.84 -17.42 -3.90
N ALA A 165 25.97 -16.38 -4.72
CA ALA A 165 26.81 -15.20 -4.41
C ALA A 165 26.26 -14.28 -3.29
N GLY A 166 25.17 -14.64 -2.63
CA GLY A 166 24.61 -13.86 -1.53
C GLY A 166 23.81 -12.63 -1.97
N LYS A 167 23.13 -12.70 -3.14
CA LYS A 167 22.31 -11.60 -3.68
C LYS A 167 21.19 -11.18 -2.72
N THR A 168 20.55 -12.11 -2.05
CA THR A 168 19.47 -11.82 -1.10
C THR A 168 19.98 -11.01 0.09
N GLU A 169 21.10 -11.42 0.65
CA GLU A 169 21.75 -10.69 1.75
C GLU A 169 22.21 -9.32 1.30
N ALA A 170 22.80 -9.21 0.10
CA ALA A 170 23.18 -7.93 -0.49
C ALA A 170 21.97 -6.99 -0.66
N ALA A 171 20.84 -7.51 -1.14
CA ALA A 171 19.59 -6.74 -1.27
C ALA A 171 19.06 -6.28 0.10
N LEU A 172 19.12 -7.12 1.14
CA LEU A 172 18.69 -6.75 2.49
C LEU A 172 19.64 -5.74 3.16
N ILE A 173 20.93 -5.86 2.95
CA ILE A 173 21.92 -4.85 3.39
C ILE A 173 21.59 -3.50 2.78
N LEU A 174 21.37 -3.45 1.47
CA LEU A 174 21.03 -2.22 0.76
C LEU A 174 19.67 -1.66 1.24
N THR A 175 18.69 -2.53 1.43
CA THR A 175 17.38 -2.15 1.98
C THR A 175 17.54 -1.50 3.36
N HIS A 176 18.28 -2.11 4.27
CA HIS A 176 18.48 -1.55 5.61
C HIS A 176 19.22 -0.21 5.57
N ARG A 177 20.24 -0.07 4.70
CA ARG A 177 20.92 1.21 4.49
C ARG A 177 19.96 2.30 4.02
N LEU A 178 19.09 1.99 3.06
CA LEU A 178 18.07 2.91 2.56
C LEU A 178 17.03 3.28 3.63
N MET A 179 16.56 2.29 4.39
CA MET A 179 15.62 2.52 5.49
C MET A 179 16.25 3.35 6.61
N SER A 180 17.47 3.03 7.01
CA SER A 180 18.23 3.77 8.03
C SER A 180 18.52 5.22 7.60
N ALA A 181 18.70 5.49 6.29
CA ALA A 181 18.85 6.81 5.72
C ALA A 181 17.51 7.55 5.49
N GLY A 182 16.37 6.97 5.87
CA GLY A 182 15.05 7.55 5.66
C GLY A 182 14.57 7.57 4.20
N LYS A 183 15.22 6.83 3.31
CA LYS A 183 14.90 6.73 1.88
C LYS A 183 13.91 5.61 1.54
N ALA A 184 13.65 4.72 2.48
CA ALA A 184 12.64 3.67 2.38
C ALA A 184 11.97 3.47 3.74
N GLN A 185 10.70 3.05 3.74
CA GLN A 185 9.91 2.81 4.96
C GLN A 185 9.56 1.34 5.15
N GLY A 186 9.92 0.49 4.22
CA GLY A 186 9.63 -0.93 4.23
C GLY A 186 10.20 -1.64 3.01
N LEU A 187 9.88 -2.93 2.89
CA LEU A 187 10.34 -3.80 1.83
C LEU A 187 9.17 -4.57 1.23
N PHE A 188 9.08 -4.60 -0.09
CA PHE A 188 8.23 -5.52 -0.83
C PHE A 188 9.12 -6.48 -1.64
N PHE A 189 8.95 -7.77 -1.44
CA PHE A 189 9.72 -8.81 -2.12
C PHE A 189 8.83 -9.54 -3.14
N GLY A 190 8.95 -9.17 -4.42
CA GLY A 190 8.18 -9.79 -5.50
C GLY A 190 8.85 -11.06 -6.02
N LEU A 191 8.13 -12.19 -6.01
CA LEU A 191 8.65 -13.49 -6.48
C LEU A 191 7.63 -14.16 -7.41
N PRO A 192 8.10 -14.91 -8.42
CA PRO A 192 7.23 -15.42 -9.47
C PRO A 192 6.34 -16.59 -9.04
N THR A 193 6.66 -17.31 -7.97
CA THR A 193 5.90 -18.48 -7.53
C THR A 193 5.63 -18.47 -6.02
N MET A 194 4.53 -19.12 -5.60
CA MET A 194 4.20 -19.28 -4.19
C MET A 194 5.29 -20.05 -3.41
N ALA A 195 5.87 -21.08 -4.01
CA ALA A 195 6.92 -21.86 -3.37
C ALA A 195 8.16 -21.01 -3.04
N THR A 196 8.60 -20.17 -3.98
CA THR A 196 9.71 -19.24 -3.75
C THR A 196 9.33 -18.13 -2.76
N ALA A 197 8.06 -17.68 -2.77
CA ALA A 197 7.59 -16.68 -1.80
C ALA A 197 7.56 -17.24 -0.37
N ASN A 198 7.11 -18.48 -0.16
CA ASN A 198 7.13 -19.15 1.14
C ASN A 198 8.55 -19.30 1.66
N ALA A 199 9.46 -19.86 0.86
CA ALA A 199 10.85 -20.04 1.24
C ALA A 199 11.56 -18.70 1.55
N MET A 200 11.25 -17.65 0.81
CA MET A 200 11.77 -16.31 1.06
C MET A 200 11.20 -15.70 2.33
N PHE A 201 9.90 -15.90 2.61
CA PHE A 201 9.27 -15.42 3.83
C PHE A 201 9.97 -15.98 5.08
N ASP A 202 10.21 -17.30 5.12
CA ASP A 202 10.90 -17.94 6.23
C ASP A 202 12.33 -17.41 6.40
N ARG A 203 13.02 -17.17 5.28
CA ARG A 203 14.37 -16.62 5.28
C ARG A 203 14.41 -15.17 5.75
N LEU A 204 13.46 -14.34 5.30
CA LEU A 204 13.34 -12.95 5.72
C LEU A 204 12.97 -12.84 7.20
N ALA A 205 12.08 -13.70 7.69
CA ALA A 205 11.65 -13.69 9.09
C ALA A 205 12.81 -13.78 10.08
N GLN A 206 13.89 -14.46 9.72
CA GLN A 206 15.08 -14.60 10.56
C GLN A 206 15.87 -13.29 10.73
N SER A 207 15.88 -12.43 9.72
CA SER A 207 16.65 -11.17 9.71
C SER A 207 15.76 -9.92 9.81
N TRP A 208 14.46 -10.07 9.66
CA TRP A 208 13.53 -8.94 9.56
C TRP A 208 13.55 -8.03 10.79
N LEU A 209 13.53 -8.63 11.98
CA LEU A 209 13.54 -7.88 13.23
C LEU A 209 14.84 -7.10 13.45
N ALA A 210 15.96 -7.58 12.89
CA ALA A 210 17.26 -6.90 13.02
C ALA A 210 17.34 -5.57 12.23
N LEU A 211 16.38 -5.29 11.33
CA LEU A 211 16.31 -4.02 10.64
C LEU A 211 15.71 -2.89 11.52
N TYR A 212 15.14 -3.25 12.66
CA TYR A 212 14.38 -2.32 13.48
C TYR A 212 14.94 -2.23 14.91
N GLN A 213 14.54 -1.17 15.61
CA GLN A 213 14.90 -1.03 17.03
C GLN A 213 14.26 -2.15 17.86
N SER A 214 14.87 -2.49 18.97
CA SER A 214 14.52 -3.66 19.78
C SER A 214 13.09 -3.64 20.34
N ASP A 215 12.50 -2.47 20.52
CA ASP A 215 11.14 -2.26 20.98
C ASP A 215 10.13 -2.11 19.83
N ALA A 216 10.61 -2.01 18.60
CA ALA A 216 9.76 -1.89 17.43
C ALA A 216 9.03 -3.20 17.11
N ARG A 217 7.84 -3.10 16.55
CA ARG A 217 7.01 -4.24 16.14
C ARG A 217 6.67 -4.15 14.65
N PRO A 218 7.63 -4.40 13.76
CA PRO A 218 7.39 -4.38 12.34
C PRO A 218 6.47 -5.54 11.92
N SER A 219 5.60 -5.29 10.97
CA SER A 219 4.81 -6.35 10.35
C SER A 219 5.62 -7.08 9.27
N LEU A 220 5.43 -8.38 9.16
CA LEU A 220 5.89 -9.19 8.04
C LEU A 220 4.71 -9.99 7.50
N VAL A 221 4.38 -9.81 6.22
CA VAL A 221 3.19 -10.39 5.61
C VAL A 221 3.56 -11.18 4.37
N LEU A 222 3.13 -12.45 4.33
CA LEU A 222 3.17 -13.27 3.13
C LEU A 222 1.87 -13.06 2.34
N ALA A 223 1.98 -12.57 1.11
CA ALA A 223 0.84 -12.27 0.26
C ALA A 223 0.84 -13.14 -1.02
N HIS A 224 -0.04 -14.12 -1.08
CA HIS A 224 -0.33 -14.91 -2.29
C HIS A 224 -1.72 -15.57 -2.20
N SER A 225 -2.20 -16.13 -3.31
CA SER A 225 -3.56 -16.67 -3.43
C SER A 225 -3.90 -17.85 -2.50
N ALA A 226 -2.90 -18.59 -2.01
CA ALA A 226 -3.10 -19.75 -1.13
C ALA A 226 -3.04 -19.42 0.39
N ARG A 227 -3.01 -18.14 0.77
CA ARG A 227 -2.89 -17.73 2.19
C ARG A 227 -4.00 -18.26 3.09
N GLY A 228 -5.19 -18.55 2.54
CA GLY A 228 -6.33 -19.12 3.29
C GLY A 228 -6.26 -20.63 3.51
N LEU A 229 -5.22 -21.31 3.00
CA LEU A 229 -5.02 -22.76 3.11
C LEU A 229 -3.93 -23.14 4.12
N MET A 230 -3.31 -22.16 4.74
CA MET A 230 -2.33 -22.30 5.83
C MET A 230 -2.96 -21.79 7.13
#